data_61f2357b158207bd3f146da5b0c6e14e
#
_entry.id   61f2357b158207bd3f146da5b0c6e14e
#
_cell.length_a   1.000
_cell.length_b   1.000
_cell.length_c   1.000
_cell.angle_alpha   90.00
_cell.angle_beta   90.00
_cell.angle_gamma   90.00
#
_symmetry.space_group_name_H-M   'P 1'
#
loop_
_entity.id
_entity.type
_entity.pdbx_description
1 polymer ?
#
loop_
_entity_poly.entity_id
_entity_poly.type
_entity_poly.pdbx_seq_one_letter_code
_entity_poly.pdbx_strand_id
1 'polypeptide(L)'
;SGQFIFSDNSQSYFNTHMSTYYVEAPSTFNELLLSDYLEHQFDNPRQKRFALAHRLTDTYFHNFITHLLEAAFQRRVYNLIEAGETLGANKLNSIMKEVLTEFWGDAVEIDDDAALTWMRQSHYYMGLYSYTYSAGLVISTAGYLHLKNSENGARDWLNFLKSGGSKTPLESARIIGADISTDKPLRDTIQFLSDTVDQIIEYSKELEE
;
A
#
# COMPACT_ATOMS: atom_id res chain seq x y z
N SER A 1 10.83 9.62 8.89
CA SER A 1 11.69 10.82 8.88
C SER A 1 10.98 12.07 8.37
N GLY A 2 10.17 12.01 7.35
CA GLY A 2 9.36 13.16 6.88
C GLY A 2 8.30 13.62 7.89
N GLN A 3 7.84 12.74 8.76
CA GLN A 3 6.84 13.03 9.78
C GLN A 3 7.29 14.09 10.80
N PHE A 4 8.59 14.12 11.15
CA PHE A 4 9.13 15.12 12.07
C PHE A 4 9.24 16.52 11.46
N ILE A 5 9.36 16.62 10.15
CA ILE A 5 9.50 17.91 9.45
C ILE A 5 8.14 18.61 9.36
N PHE A 6 7.06 17.87 9.32
CA PHE A 6 5.70 18.38 9.12
C PHE A 6 4.85 18.42 10.39
N SER A 7 5.28 17.76 11.49
CA SER A 7 4.59 17.96 12.76
C SER A 7 4.70 19.43 13.15
N ASP A 8 3.57 20.10 13.26
CA ASP A 8 3.52 21.48 13.72
C ASP A 8 4.17 21.55 15.10
N ASN A 9 5.15 22.43 15.27
CA ASN A 9 5.83 22.67 16.54
C ASN A 9 4.88 23.08 17.69
N SER A 10 3.62 23.37 17.39
CA SER A 10 2.56 23.64 18.35
C SER A 10 1.89 22.38 18.94
N GLN A 11 2.16 21.19 18.40
CA GLN A 11 1.57 19.96 18.90
C GLN A 11 2.25 19.45 20.17
N SER A 12 1.44 18.88 21.06
CA SER A 12 1.97 18.14 22.21
C SER A 12 2.85 16.98 21.75
N TYR A 13 3.92 16.69 22.50
CA TYR A 13 4.79 15.53 22.26
C TYR A 13 4.01 14.22 22.01
N PHE A 14 2.89 14.03 22.72
CA PHE A 14 2.03 12.85 22.57
C PHE A 14 1.29 12.79 21.23
N ASN A 15 1.18 13.90 20.52
CA ASN A 15 0.48 14.00 19.23
C ASN A 15 1.44 14.07 18.02
N THR A 16 2.73 13.90 18.23
CA THR A 16 3.73 14.00 17.16
C THR A 16 3.78 12.76 16.25
N HIS A 17 3.29 11.62 16.74
CA HIS A 17 3.32 10.36 16.01
C HIS A 17 2.00 10.09 15.31
N MET A 18 2.06 9.87 14.00
CA MET A 18 0.92 9.41 13.21
C MET A 18 0.47 8.00 13.65
N SER A 19 -0.79 7.69 13.41
CA SER A 19 -1.29 6.33 13.61
C SER A 19 -0.52 5.33 12.74
N THR A 20 -0.18 4.17 13.30
CA THR A 20 0.41 3.06 12.55
C THR A 20 -0.46 2.62 11.38
N TYR A 21 -1.78 2.81 11.43
CA TYR A 21 -2.70 2.47 10.34
C TYR A 21 -2.33 3.11 8.99
N TYR A 22 -1.75 4.29 8.98
CA TYR A 22 -1.39 5.02 7.76
C TYR A 22 0.03 5.61 7.81
N VAL A 23 0.87 5.09 8.69
CA VAL A 23 2.25 5.58 8.87
C VAL A 23 3.07 5.51 7.57
N GLU A 24 2.75 4.58 6.68
CA GLU A 24 3.43 4.40 5.39
C GLU A 24 2.83 5.24 4.26
N ALA A 25 1.70 5.93 4.49
CA ALA A 25 1.09 6.77 3.45
C ALA A 25 2.01 7.88 2.93
N PRO A 26 2.82 8.59 3.75
CA PRO A 26 3.73 9.62 3.26
C PRO A 26 4.84 9.07 2.36
N SER A 27 5.37 7.88 2.64
CA SER A 27 6.43 7.27 1.81
C SER A 27 5.87 6.82 0.46
N THR A 28 4.78 6.07 0.46
CA THR A 28 4.15 5.58 -0.76
C THR A 28 3.56 6.72 -1.61
N PHE A 29 3.09 7.82 -1.00
CA PHE A 29 2.68 9.01 -1.73
C PHE A 29 3.85 9.66 -2.51
N ASN A 30 5.04 9.74 -1.90
CA ASN A 30 6.22 10.26 -2.57
C ASN A 30 6.67 9.36 -3.74
N GLU A 31 6.52 8.05 -3.62
CA GLU A 31 6.76 7.10 -4.72
C GLU A 31 5.80 7.37 -5.89
N LEU A 32 4.52 7.60 -5.60
CA LEU A 32 3.52 7.93 -6.62
C LEU A 32 3.83 9.26 -7.31
N LEU A 33 4.20 10.30 -6.55
CA LEU A 33 4.60 11.60 -7.11
C LEU A 33 5.84 11.49 -8.00
N LEU A 34 6.85 10.73 -7.56
CA LEU A 34 8.06 10.52 -8.35
C LEU A 34 7.75 9.77 -9.64
N SER A 35 6.95 8.72 -9.56
CA SER A 35 6.54 7.94 -10.73
C SER A 35 5.75 8.79 -11.73
N ASP A 36 4.79 9.59 -11.25
CA ASP A 36 4.02 10.53 -12.08
C ASP A 36 4.95 11.57 -12.75
N TYR A 37 5.87 12.13 -11.99
CA TYR A 37 6.84 13.08 -12.52
C TYR A 37 7.71 12.47 -13.62
N LEU A 38 8.27 11.29 -13.40
CA LEU A 38 9.11 10.60 -14.36
C LEU A 38 8.35 10.25 -15.64
N GLU A 39 7.11 9.75 -15.51
CA GLU A 39 6.26 9.46 -16.67
C GLU A 39 6.07 10.68 -17.57
N HIS A 40 5.87 11.87 -16.98
CA HIS A 40 5.70 13.12 -17.72
C HIS A 40 7.01 13.66 -18.31
N GLN A 41 8.19 13.23 -17.83
CA GLN A 41 9.49 13.60 -18.39
C GLN A 41 9.87 12.76 -19.62
N PHE A 42 9.20 11.64 -19.83
CA PHE A 42 9.51 10.73 -20.92
C PHE A 42 8.64 11.02 -22.15
N ASP A 43 9.27 11.18 -23.33
CA ASP A 43 8.56 11.28 -24.62
C ASP A 43 8.40 9.92 -25.30
N ASN A 44 9.26 8.97 -24.97
CA ASN A 44 9.32 7.66 -25.60
C ASN A 44 8.34 6.66 -24.92
N PRO A 45 7.44 6.02 -25.69
CA PRO A 45 6.47 5.04 -25.15
C PRO A 45 7.13 3.91 -24.34
N ARG A 46 8.33 3.45 -24.73
CA ARG A 46 9.07 2.42 -23.99
C ARG A 46 9.43 2.86 -22.58
N GLN A 47 9.85 4.13 -22.42
CA GLN A 47 10.20 4.69 -21.11
C GLN A 47 8.96 4.93 -20.26
N LYS A 48 7.87 5.42 -20.85
CA LYS A 48 6.58 5.57 -20.17
C LYS A 48 6.06 4.23 -19.67
N ARG A 49 6.04 3.21 -20.55
CA ARG A 49 5.67 1.84 -20.17
C ARG A 49 6.54 1.33 -19.03
N PHE A 50 7.84 1.55 -19.07
CA PHE A 50 8.75 1.12 -17.99
C PHE A 50 8.42 1.81 -16.67
N ALA A 51 8.16 3.13 -16.66
CA ALA A 51 7.80 3.87 -15.45
C ALA A 51 6.50 3.35 -14.82
N LEU A 52 5.48 3.08 -15.65
CA LEU A 52 4.21 2.51 -15.18
C LEU A 52 4.37 1.08 -14.67
N ALA A 53 5.15 0.24 -15.37
CA ALA A 53 5.44 -1.12 -14.92
C ALA A 53 6.18 -1.12 -13.58
N HIS A 54 7.17 -0.22 -13.40
CA HIS A 54 7.88 -0.05 -12.14
C HIS A 54 6.93 0.38 -11.01
N ARG A 55 6.00 1.32 -11.28
CA ARG A 55 4.95 1.68 -10.32
C ARG A 55 4.14 0.46 -9.86
N LEU A 56 3.72 -0.39 -10.80
CA LEU A 56 2.97 -1.60 -10.46
C LEU A 56 3.80 -2.61 -9.68
N THR A 57 5.04 -2.88 -10.09
CA THR A 57 5.86 -3.94 -9.49
C THR A 57 6.44 -3.52 -8.14
N ASP A 58 7.02 -2.35 -8.03
CA ASP A 58 7.74 -1.94 -6.83
C ASP A 58 6.83 -1.28 -5.80
N THR A 59 5.94 -0.38 -6.22
CA THR A 59 5.06 0.29 -5.26
C THR A 59 3.84 -0.57 -4.91
N TYR A 60 3.04 -0.97 -5.91
CA TYR A 60 1.77 -1.64 -5.60
C TYR A 60 1.90 -3.13 -5.34
N PHE A 61 2.63 -3.87 -6.14
CA PHE A 61 2.78 -5.30 -5.91
C PHE A 61 3.43 -5.58 -4.55
N HIS A 62 4.48 -4.85 -4.22
CA HIS A 62 5.15 -5.02 -2.94
C HIS A 62 4.29 -4.52 -1.77
N ASN A 63 3.89 -3.24 -1.79
CA ASN A 63 3.23 -2.62 -0.64
C ASN A 63 1.74 -2.96 -0.52
N PHE A 64 1.04 -3.24 -1.61
CA PHE A 64 -0.39 -3.52 -1.58
C PHE A 64 -0.68 -5.02 -1.55
N ILE A 65 -0.09 -5.81 -2.45
CA ILE A 65 -0.39 -7.23 -2.58
C ILE A 65 0.42 -8.06 -1.59
N THR A 66 1.76 -7.96 -1.62
CA THR A 66 2.62 -8.81 -0.77
C THR A 66 2.31 -8.60 0.71
N HIS A 67 2.26 -7.36 1.19
CA HIS A 67 1.97 -7.09 2.59
C HIS A 67 0.52 -7.40 2.99
N LEU A 68 -0.43 -7.38 2.05
CA LEU A 68 -1.80 -7.85 2.33
C LEU A 68 -1.84 -9.36 2.55
N LEU A 69 -1.09 -10.14 1.76
CA LEU A 69 -0.98 -11.60 1.94
C LEU A 69 -0.27 -11.94 3.25
N GLU A 70 0.77 -11.19 3.62
CA GLU A 70 1.41 -11.28 4.94
C GLU A 70 0.39 -11.03 6.07
N ALA A 71 -0.40 -9.99 5.97
CA ALA A 71 -1.42 -9.66 6.96
C ALA A 71 -2.52 -10.74 7.03
N ALA A 72 -2.91 -11.31 5.90
CA ALA A 72 -3.86 -12.43 5.85
C ALA A 72 -3.31 -13.67 6.56
N PHE A 73 -2.03 -13.99 6.34
CA PHE A 73 -1.33 -15.06 7.07
C PHE A 73 -1.31 -14.77 8.58
N GLN A 74 -0.83 -13.60 9.00
CA GLN A 74 -0.77 -13.21 10.42
C GLN A 74 -2.15 -13.32 11.09
N ARG A 75 -3.20 -12.84 10.45
CA ARG A 75 -4.57 -12.93 10.97
C ARG A 75 -5.01 -14.37 11.21
N ARG A 76 -4.71 -15.28 10.28
CA ARG A 76 -5.03 -16.70 10.45
C ARG A 76 -4.26 -17.32 11.61
N VAL A 77 -2.96 -17.05 11.68
CA VAL A 77 -2.09 -17.54 12.76
C VAL A 77 -2.59 -17.06 14.13
N TYR A 78 -2.88 -15.77 14.26
CA TYR A 78 -3.38 -15.22 15.53
C TYR A 78 -4.73 -15.80 15.94
N ASN A 79 -5.67 -15.94 15.01
CA ASN A 79 -6.97 -16.56 15.31
C ASN A 79 -6.83 -18.00 15.83
N LEU A 80 -5.91 -18.79 15.26
CA LEU A 80 -5.66 -20.16 15.71
C LEU A 80 -5.02 -20.19 17.12
N ILE A 81 -4.06 -19.29 17.39
CA ILE A 81 -3.43 -19.18 18.72
C ILE A 81 -4.45 -18.73 19.77
N GLU A 82 -5.30 -17.76 19.44
CA GLU A 82 -6.38 -17.30 20.32
C GLU A 82 -7.42 -18.41 20.60
N ALA A 83 -7.62 -19.31 19.64
CA ALA A 83 -8.44 -20.51 19.81
C ALA A 83 -7.75 -21.61 20.65
N GLY A 84 -6.51 -21.40 21.09
CA GLY A 84 -5.73 -22.34 21.92
C GLY A 84 -4.95 -23.39 21.13
N GLU A 85 -4.81 -23.23 19.80
CA GLU A 85 -4.03 -24.15 18.99
C GLU A 85 -2.52 -23.92 19.16
N THR A 86 -1.75 -25.01 19.10
CA THR A 86 -0.29 -24.97 19.03
C THR A 86 0.15 -25.10 17.58
N LEU A 87 0.94 -24.12 17.10
CA LEU A 87 1.38 -24.08 15.70
C LEU A 87 2.85 -24.47 15.58
N GLY A 88 3.12 -25.51 14.79
CA GLY A 88 4.48 -25.87 14.36
C GLY A 88 4.76 -25.39 12.95
N ALA A 89 6.01 -25.50 12.49
CA ALA A 89 6.46 -25.02 11.18
C ALA A 89 5.62 -25.57 10.01
N ASN A 90 5.29 -26.88 10.04
CA ASN A 90 4.48 -27.48 8.97
C ASN A 90 3.08 -26.85 8.88
N LYS A 91 2.46 -26.52 10.00
CA LYS A 91 1.16 -25.84 10.00
C LYS A 91 1.26 -24.41 9.46
N LEU A 92 2.33 -23.68 9.83
CA LEU A 92 2.59 -22.34 9.31
C LEU A 92 2.83 -22.37 7.79
N ASN A 93 3.59 -23.35 7.29
CA ASN A 93 3.79 -23.54 5.85
C ASN A 93 2.46 -23.80 5.13
N SER A 94 1.60 -24.65 5.70
CA SER A 94 0.26 -24.94 5.16
C SER A 94 -0.59 -23.68 5.06
N ILE A 95 -0.64 -22.88 6.13
CA ILE A 95 -1.40 -21.62 6.17
C ILE A 95 -0.89 -20.64 5.13
N MET A 96 0.44 -20.48 4.98
CA MET A 96 1.01 -19.61 3.97
C MET A 96 0.66 -20.08 2.56
N LYS A 97 0.81 -21.37 2.28
CA LYS A 97 0.47 -21.96 0.98
C LYS A 97 -1.01 -21.77 0.64
N GLU A 98 -1.91 -21.94 1.62
CA GLU A 98 -3.34 -21.67 1.47
C GLU A 98 -3.62 -20.21 1.11
N VAL A 99 -3.01 -19.25 1.83
CA VAL A 99 -3.16 -17.80 1.56
C VAL A 99 -2.71 -17.46 0.15
N LEU A 100 -1.54 -17.96 -0.27
CA LEU A 100 -1.01 -17.71 -1.61
C LEU A 100 -1.90 -18.34 -2.68
N THR A 101 -2.34 -19.59 -2.49
CA THR A 101 -3.19 -20.30 -3.45
C THR A 101 -4.56 -19.65 -3.61
N GLU A 102 -5.17 -19.20 -2.52
CA GLU A 102 -6.47 -18.50 -2.57
C GLU A 102 -6.39 -17.19 -3.35
N PHE A 103 -5.27 -16.48 -3.22
CA PHE A 103 -5.11 -15.20 -3.91
C PHE A 103 -4.75 -15.39 -5.40
N TRP A 104 -3.79 -16.26 -5.69
CA TRP A 104 -3.27 -16.41 -7.05
C TRP A 104 -4.10 -17.35 -7.93
N GLY A 105 -4.88 -18.25 -7.33
CA GLY A 105 -5.61 -19.28 -8.09
C GLY A 105 -4.67 -20.04 -9.02
N ASP A 106 -5.07 -20.15 -10.28
CA ASP A 106 -4.30 -20.84 -11.32
C ASP A 106 -3.32 -19.91 -12.09
N ALA A 107 -3.21 -18.63 -11.70
CA ALA A 107 -2.37 -17.68 -12.39
C ALA A 107 -0.86 -17.90 -12.12
N VAL A 108 -0.50 -18.51 -11.00
CA VAL A 108 0.87 -18.77 -10.56
C VAL A 108 0.96 -20.14 -9.90
N GLU A 109 2.00 -20.89 -10.23
CA GLU A 109 2.34 -22.12 -9.53
C GLU A 109 2.97 -21.78 -8.17
N ILE A 110 2.35 -22.26 -7.08
CA ILE A 110 2.83 -22.06 -5.71
C ILE A 110 3.61 -23.29 -5.28
N ASP A 111 4.92 -23.21 -5.31
CA ASP A 111 5.81 -24.26 -4.85
C ASP A 111 5.94 -24.29 -3.31
N ASP A 112 6.69 -25.26 -2.79
CA ASP A 112 6.87 -25.40 -1.35
C ASP A 112 7.80 -24.32 -0.77
N ASP A 113 8.70 -23.74 -1.58
CA ASP A 113 9.60 -22.66 -1.15
C ASP A 113 8.85 -21.35 -0.94
N ALA A 114 7.83 -21.08 -1.76
CA ALA A 114 6.94 -19.92 -1.57
C ALA A 114 6.24 -19.97 -0.20
N ALA A 115 5.90 -21.16 0.30
CA ALA A 115 5.29 -21.35 1.60
C ALA A 115 6.22 -21.03 2.79
N LEU A 116 7.52 -20.85 2.54
CA LEU A 116 8.53 -20.54 3.56
C LEU A 116 8.78 -19.04 3.75
N THR A 117 8.12 -18.17 2.97
CA THR A 117 8.36 -16.70 3.02
C THR A 117 8.16 -16.09 4.39
N TRP A 118 7.25 -16.64 5.21
CA TRP A 118 7.02 -16.17 6.58
C TRP A 118 8.28 -16.25 7.47
N MET A 119 9.24 -17.15 7.16
CA MET A 119 10.46 -17.32 7.98
C MET A 119 11.50 -16.21 7.80
N ARG A 120 11.50 -15.51 6.66
CA ARG A 120 12.55 -14.53 6.34
C ARG A 120 12.13 -13.08 6.54
N GLN A 121 10.82 -12.81 6.53
CA GLN A 121 10.30 -11.45 6.56
C GLN A 121 10.06 -11.01 8.01
N SER A 122 10.78 -9.99 8.48
CA SER A 122 10.69 -9.52 9.86
C SER A 122 9.30 -9.01 10.24
N HIS A 123 8.52 -8.51 9.29
CA HIS A 123 7.17 -7.99 9.49
C HIS A 123 6.21 -9.01 10.10
N TYR A 124 6.40 -10.30 9.82
CA TYR A 124 5.58 -11.35 10.42
C TYR A 124 5.72 -11.44 11.96
N TYR A 125 6.81 -10.87 12.51
CA TYR A 125 7.11 -10.89 13.94
C TYR A 125 6.85 -9.55 14.63
N MET A 126 6.28 -8.57 13.91
CA MET A 126 6.03 -7.21 14.39
C MET A 126 4.56 -6.94 14.76
N GLY A 127 3.78 -7.99 15.08
CA GLY A 127 2.39 -7.88 15.50
C GLY A 127 1.52 -7.08 14.54
N LEU A 128 0.81 -7.70 13.61
CA LEU A 128 -0.11 -7.10 12.64
C LEU A 128 0.43 -5.81 11.94
N TYR A 129 1.74 -5.73 11.73
CA TYR A 129 2.33 -4.53 11.11
C TYR A 129 2.15 -4.49 9.59
N SER A 130 2.17 -5.64 8.91
CA SER A 130 2.21 -5.71 7.45
C SER A 130 1.02 -5.00 6.77
N TYR A 131 -0.18 -5.04 7.34
CA TYR A 131 -1.35 -4.37 6.76
C TYR A 131 -1.19 -2.85 6.65
N THR A 132 -0.31 -2.24 7.44
CA THR A 132 -0.09 -0.78 7.45
C THR A 132 0.40 -0.25 6.11
N TYR A 133 1.15 -1.07 5.37
CA TYR A 133 1.59 -0.73 4.02
C TYR A 133 0.43 -0.67 3.04
N SER A 134 -0.43 -1.70 3.04
CA SER A 134 -1.60 -1.74 2.16
C SER A 134 -2.60 -0.63 2.51
N ALA A 135 -2.88 -0.42 3.79
CA ALA A 135 -3.76 0.65 4.25
C ALA A 135 -3.18 2.04 3.93
N GLY A 136 -1.87 2.23 4.18
CA GLY A 136 -1.15 3.45 3.85
C GLY A 136 -1.18 3.75 2.36
N LEU A 137 -1.00 2.73 1.51
CA LEU A 137 -1.03 2.89 0.05
C LEU A 137 -2.42 3.24 -0.47
N VAL A 138 -3.49 2.70 0.09
CA VAL A 138 -4.87 3.11 -0.24
C VAL A 138 -5.08 4.59 0.08
N ILE A 139 -4.59 5.06 1.24
CA ILE A 139 -4.68 6.47 1.64
C ILE A 139 -3.82 7.36 0.74
N SER A 140 -2.60 6.94 0.42
CA SER A 140 -1.72 7.71 -0.47
C SER A 140 -2.27 7.80 -1.89
N THR A 141 -2.87 6.72 -2.41
CA THR A 141 -3.53 6.72 -3.72
C THR A 141 -4.72 7.68 -3.73
N ALA A 142 -5.56 7.64 -2.68
CA ALA A 142 -6.66 8.59 -2.54
C ALA A 142 -6.15 10.05 -2.47
N GLY A 143 -5.09 10.30 -1.71
CA GLY A 143 -4.42 11.60 -1.63
C GLY A 143 -3.85 12.05 -2.98
N TYR A 144 -3.23 11.14 -3.72
CA TYR A 144 -2.73 11.41 -5.07
C TYR A 144 -3.86 11.76 -6.05
N LEU A 145 -4.94 11.00 -6.05
CA LEU A 145 -6.12 11.28 -6.87
C LEU A 145 -6.76 12.61 -6.49
N HIS A 146 -6.82 12.94 -5.19
CA HIS A 146 -7.28 14.23 -4.69
C HIS A 146 -6.36 15.38 -5.16
N LEU A 147 -5.04 15.17 -5.11
CA LEU A 147 -4.06 16.15 -5.62
C LEU A 147 -4.28 16.45 -7.11
N LYS A 148 -4.55 15.44 -7.92
CA LYS A 148 -4.76 15.59 -9.38
C LYS A 148 -6.09 16.26 -9.73
N ASN A 149 -7.12 16.09 -8.90
CA ASN A 149 -8.49 16.50 -9.20
C ASN A 149 -8.99 17.71 -8.38
N SER A 150 -8.20 18.23 -7.43
CA SER A 150 -8.59 19.34 -6.56
C SER A 150 -7.57 20.47 -6.59
N GLU A 151 -8.03 21.70 -6.76
CA GLU A 151 -7.17 22.91 -6.64
C GLU A 151 -6.49 23.01 -5.27
N ASN A 152 -7.09 22.42 -4.24
CA ASN A 152 -6.59 22.43 -2.87
C ASN A 152 -5.77 21.17 -2.53
N GLY A 153 -5.64 20.22 -3.42
CA GLY A 153 -5.08 18.90 -3.15
C GLY A 153 -3.71 18.93 -2.47
N ALA A 154 -2.80 19.76 -2.95
CA ALA A 154 -1.47 19.90 -2.35
C ALA A 154 -1.53 20.48 -0.92
N ARG A 155 -2.38 21.48 -0.69
CA ARG A 155 -2.59 22.07 0.63
C ARG A 155 -3.20 21.06 1.59
N ASP A 156 -4.17 20.30 1.12
CA ASP A 156 -4.88 19.30 1.93
C ASP A 156 -3.93 18.14 2.30
N TRP A 157 -3.05 17.72 1.37
CA TRP A 157 -2.00 16.75 1.68
C TRP A 157 -1.03 17.29 2.75
N LEU A 158 -0.58 18.54 2.64
CA LEU A 158 0.26 19.15 3.68
C LEU A 158 -0.46 19.26 5.03
N ASN A 159 -1.76 19.57 5.04
CA ASN A 159 -2.57 19.59 6.26
C ASN A 159 -2.72 18.19 6.87
N PHE A 160 -2.87 17.16 6.04
CA PHE A 160 -2.83 15.76 6.49
C PHE A 160 -1.52 15.43 7.21
N LEU A 161 -0.37 15.76 6.59
CA LEU A 161 0.95 15.54 7.21
C LEU A 161 1.12 16.33 8.51
N LYS A 162 0.68 17.60 8.54
CA LYS A 162 0.75 18.45 9.74
C LYS A 162 -0.15 17.99 10.88
N SER A 163 -1.17 17.21 10.60
CA SER A 163 -2.07 16.71 11.64
C SER A 163 -1.38 15.73 12.61
N GLY A 164 -0.27 15.10 12.20
CA GLY A 164 0.47 14.14 13.04
C GLY A 164 -0.46 13.12 13.67
N GLY A 165 -0.35 12.94 14.99
CA GLY A 165 -1.22 12.08 15.79
C GLY A 165 -2.39 12.81 16.47
N SER A 166 -2.66 14.07 16.11
CA SER A 166 -3.71 14.88 16.76
C SER A 166 -5.14 14.49 16.35
N LYS A 167 -5.29 13.67 15.32
CA LYS A 167 -6.57 13.22 14.76
C LYS A 167 -6.62 11.70 14.67
N THR A 168 -7.82 11.17 14.68
CA THR A 168 -8.06 9.76 14.38
C THR A 168 -7.70 9.46 12.90
N PRO A 169 -7.40 8.20 12.54
CA PRO A 169 -7.15 7.83 11.13
C PRO A 169 -8.26 8.28 10.18
N LEU A 170 -9.52 8.15 10.59
CA LEU A 170 -10.67 8.54 9.79
C LEU A 170 -10.72 10.07 9.57
N GLU A 171 -10.50 10.86 10.61
CA GLU A 171 -10.47 12.32 10.50
C GLU A 171 -9.29 12.79 9.64
N SER A 172 -8.12 12.16 9.79
CA SER A 172 -6.94 12.47 8.99
C SER A 172 -7.16 12.16 7.52
N ALA A 173 -7.70 10.99 7.19
CA ALA A 173 -7.99 10.59 5.82
C ALA A 173 -9.02 11.51 5.14
N ARG A 174 -10.00 12.00 5.88
CA ARG A 174 -11.01 12.97 5.36
C ARG A 174 -10.40 14.30 4.93
N ILE A 175 -9.25 14.71 5.46
CA ILE A 175 -8.55 15.93 5.02
C ILE A 175 -8.20 15.85 3.54
N ILE A 176 -7.85 14.66 3.06
CA ILE A 176 -7.49 14.38 1.66
C ILE A 176 -8.65 13.77 0.87
N GLY A 177 -9.88 13.95 1.33
CA GLY A 177 -11.08 13.47 0.64
C GLY A 177 -11.33 11.95 0.72
N ALA A 178 -10.56 11.19 1.53
CA ALA A 178 -10.71 9.77 1.68
C ALA A 178 -11.61 9.41 2.87
N ASP A 179 -12.74 8.75 2.63
CA ASP A 179 -13.58 8.19 3.69
C ASP A 179 -13.29 6.70 3.87
N ILE A 180 -12.32 6.40 4.74
CA ILE A 180 -11.91 5.02 5.06
C ILE A 180 -12.91 4.23 5.90
N SER A 181 -14.08 4.81 6.25
CA SER A 181 -15.19 4.05 6.82
C SER A 181 -15.98 3.27 5.77
N THR A 182 -15.68 3.50 4.50
CA THR A 182 -16.28 2.84 3.34
C THR A 182 -15.23 2.09 2.53
N ASP A 183 -15.66 1.24 1.61
CA ASP A 183 -14.76 0.55 0.68
C ASP A 183 -14.35 1.41 -0.54
N LYS A 184 -14.87 2.63 -0.65
CA LYS A 184 -14.62 3.51 -1.80
C LYS A 184 -13.13 3.77 -2.06
N PRO A 185 -12.30 4.17 -1.08
CA PRO A 185 -10.87 4.39 -1.32
C PRO A 185 -10.13 3.14 -1.84
N LEU A 186 -10.53 1.95 -1.36
CA LEU A 186 -10.00 0.68 -1.85
C LEU A 186 -10.41 0.42 -3.30
N ARG A 187 -11.68 0.63 -3.65
CA ARG A 187 -12.17 0.47 -5.03
C ARG A 187 -11.52 1.46 -5.99
N ASP A 188 -11.36 2.71 -5.57
CA ASP A 188 -10.66 3.75 -6.35
C ASP A 188 -9.19 3.35 -6.59
N THR A 189 -8.53 2.75 -5.60
CA THR A 189 -7.16 2.23 -5.74
C THR A 189 -7.10 1.08 -6.75
N ILE A 190 -8.04 0.13 -6.68
CA ILE A 190 -8.12 -0.98 -7.66
C ILE A 190 -8.40 -0.45 -9.07
N GLN A 191 -9.27 0.53 -9.21
CA GLN A 191 -9.53 1.16 -10.50
C GLN A 191 -8.29 1.86 -11.06
N PHE A 192 -7.57 2.60 -10.20
CA PHE A 192 -6.31 3.24 -10.58
C PHE A 192 -5.26 2.23 -11.08
N LEU A 193 -5.21 1.03 -10.46
CA LEU A 193 -4.34 -0.05 -10.93
C LEU A 193 -4.78 -0.59 -12.29
N SER A 194 -6.09 -0.79 -12.48
CA SER A 194 -6.65 -1.23 -13.76
C SER A 194 -6.31 -0.25 -14.88
N ASP A 195 -6.53 1.04 -14.64
CA ASP A 195 -6.23 2.10 -15.60
C ASP A 195 -4.72 2.15 -15.94
N THR A 196 -3.86 1.89 -14.94
CA THR A 196 -2.40 1.82 -15.15
C THR A 196 -2.01 0.63 -16.03
N VAL A 197 -2.66 -0.54 -15.84
CA VAL A 197 -2.45 -1.72 -16.70
C VAL A 197 -2.89 -1.43 -18.13
N ASP A 198 -4.05 -0.80 -18.32
CA ASP A 198 -4.55 -0.44 -19.65
C ASP A 198 -3.58 0.50 -20.38
N GLN A 199 -3.03 1.50 -19.70
CA GLN A 199 -2.00 2.38 -20.25
C GLN A 199 -0.70 1.63 -20.66
N ILE A 200 -0.27 0.65 -19.86
CA ILE A 200 0.88 -0.21 -20.19
C ILE A 200 0.61 -1.00 -21.47
N ILE A 201 -0.62 -1.52 -21.64
CA ILE A 201 -1.03 -2.25 -22.82
C ILE A 201 -1.04 -1.32 -24.05
N GLU A 202 -1.55 -0.09 -23.92
CA GLU A 202 -1.54 0.90 -25.01
C GLU A 202 -0.11 1.22 -25.46
N TYR A 203 0.80 1.56 -24.53
CA TYR A 203 2.21 1.79 -24.88
C TYR A 203 2.90 0.55 -25.45
N SER A 204 2.46 -0.65 -25.09
CA SER A 204 3.01 -1.88 -25.67
C SER A 204 2.62 -2.05 -27.14
N LYS A 205 1.38 -1.71 -27.50
CA LYS A 205 0.92 -1.72 -28.90
C LYS A 205 1.64 -0.71 -29.77
N GLU A 206 1.89 0.51 -29.24
CA GLU A 206 2.68 1.52 -29.97
C GLU A 206 4.13 1.09 -30.28
N LEU A 207 4.66 0.12 -29.54
CA LEU A 207 6.02 -0.39 -29.72
C LEU A 207 6.09 -1.58 -30.71
N GLU A 208 4.94 -2.15 -31.08
CA GLU A 208 4.84 -3.24 -32.07
C GLU A 208 4.57 -2.71 -33.49
N GLU A 209 4.19 -1.44 -33.62
CA GLU A 209 4.02 -0.70 -34.90
C GLU A 209 5.35 -0.10 -35.38
#